data_3cc64370b8bde2d3de19d43d92750ea2
#
_entry.id   3cc64370b8bde2d3de19d43d92750ea2
#
_cell.length_a   1.000
_cell.length_b   1.000
_cell.length_c   1.000
_cell.angle_alpha   90.00
_cell.angle_beta   90.00
_cell.angle_gamma   90.00
#
_symmetry.space_group_name_H-M   'P 1'
#
loop_
_entity.id
_entity.type
_entity.pdbx_description
1 polymer ?
#
loop_
_entity_poly.entity_id
_entity_poly.type
_entity_poly.pdbx_seq_one_letter_code
_entity_poly.pdbx_strand_id
1 'polypeptide(L)'
;MRKWNFCAGPAVISEEVLSEVRDELLEWGDSGMSIMEMSHRSKIYDGVATEAKQDFIDILKVPDSHDVLFLQGGATHQFSMVPLNFSEPNSQADYVLSGSWSKKAISEASMLTQVQTIASSEDKSFTYAPHEDLWNISSDASYVHYCPNETIQGVAIHNAPVVNAPLIADMSSVILSEPIDVSKFSLIYAGAQKNIGPAGLTMVIISKDFMDRENKNLPNILRYSKHAGSDSMLN
;
A
#
# COMPACT_ATOMS: atom_id res chain seq x y z
N MET A 1 -7.30 33.55 1.21
CA MET A 1 -7.14 32.77 2.44
C MET A 1 -7.55 31.33 2.14
N ARG A 2 -6.66 30.35 2.42
CA ARG A 2 -6.91 28.93 2.21
C ARG A 2 -7.96 28.43 3.21
N LYS A 3 -8.92 27.59 2.76
CA LYS A 3 -9.95 27.02 3.64
C LYS A 3 -9.40 25.84 4.43
N TRP A 4 -9.93 25.59 5.62
CA TRP A 4 -9.67 24.36 6.36
C TRP A 4 -10.23 23.16 5.61
N ASN A 5 -9.38 22.18 5.33
CA ASN A 5 -9.74 20.93 4.66
C ASN A 5 -9.60 19.76 5.65
N PHE A 6 -10.71 19.11 5.99
CA PHE A 6 -10.77 17.94 6.85
C PHE A 6 -11.13 16.66 6.07
N CYS A 7 -10.95 16.67 4.72
CA CYS A 7 -11.17 15.48 3.92
C CYS A 7 -10.12 14.42 4.27
N ALA A 8 -10.58 13.17 4.43
CA ALA A 8 -9.69 12.05 4.74
C ALA A 8 -8.80 11.62 3.55
N GLY A 9 -9.24 11.92 2.33
CA GLY A 9 -8.47 11.64 1.11
C GLY A 9 -9.25 11.99 -0.16
N PRO A 10 -8.71 12.85 -1.05
CA PRO A 10 -7.40 13.51 -0.94
C PRO A 10 -7.30 14.43 0.28
N ALA A 11 -6.27 14.20 1.11
CA ALA A 11 -6.09 14.94 2.33
C ALA A 11 -5.38 16.28 2.10
N VAL A 12 -5.30 17.09 3.16
CA VAL A 12 -4.57 18.35 3.13
C VAL A 12 -3.06 18.09 3.00
N ILE A 13 -2.41 18.86 2.13
CA ILE A 13 -0.95 18.92 2.02
C ILE A 13 -0.49 20.22 2.70
N SER A 14 0.63 20.22 3.41
CA SER A 14 1.15 21.42 4.08
C SER A 14 1.38 22.56 3.10
N GLU A 15 1.23 23.81 3.58
CA GLU A 15 1.48 24.99 2.72
C GLU A 15 2.96 25.13 2.36
N GLU A 16 3.86 24.68 3.21
CA GLU A 16 5.29 24.65 2.97
C GLU A 16 5.61 23.79 1.74
N VAL A 17 5.15 22.52 1.74
CA VAL A 17 5.35 21.60 0.60
C VAL A 17 4.69 22.14 -0.66
N LEU A 18 3.46 22.68 -0.58
CA LEU A 18 2.80 23.26 -1.77
C LEU A 18 3.50 24.51 -2.30
N SER A 19 4.14 25.29 -1.43
CA SER A 19 4.91 26.47 -1.84
C SER A 19 6.18 26.05 -2.54
N GLU A 20 6.89 25.05 -2.03
CA GLU A 20 8.08 24.47 -2.65
C GLU A 20 7.75 23.90 -4.03
N VAL A 21 6.70 23.06 -4.14
CA VAL A 21 6.23 22.53 -5.42
C VAL A 21 5.88 23.63 -6.42
N ARG A 22 5.23 24.73 -5.97
CA ARG A 22 4.91 25.87 -6.83
C ARG A 22 6.17 26.57 -7.34
N ASP A 23 7.15 26.75 -6.46
CA ASP A 23 8.37 27.51 -6.78
C ASP A 23 9.28 26.71 -7.74
N GLU A 24 9.23 25.38 -7.67
CA GLU A 24 9.97 24.44 -8.53
C GLU A 24 9.17 23.95 -9.74
N LEU A 25 7.89 24.34 -9.86
CA LEU A 25 6.99 23.76 -10.87
C LEU A 25 7.43 24.00 -12.31
N LEU A 26 7.99 25.16 -12.61
CA LEU A 26 8.44 25.51 -13.97
C LEU A 26 9.86 25.04 -14.24
N GLU A 27 10.69 24.95 -13.21
CA GLU A 27 12.09 24.57 -13.33
C GLU A 27 12.53 23.82 -12.06
N TRP A 28 12.89 22.57 -12.22
CA TRP A 28 13.45 21.76 -11.14
C TRP A 28 14.96 22.01 -11.02
N GLY A 29 15.38 22.63 -9.93
CA GLY A 29 16.78 23.04 -9.76
C GLY A 29 17.29 23.84 -10.97
N ASP A 30 18.49 23.55 -11.43
CA ASP A 30 19.10 24.21 -12.61
C ASP A 30 18.90 23.40 -13.91
N SER A 31 17.81 22.61 -14.00
CA SER A 31 17.59 21.70 -15.12
C SER A 31 17.06 22.36 -16.39
N GLY A 32 16.49 23.56 -16.27
CA GLY A 32 15.86 24.30 -17.37
C GLY A 32 14.50 23.74 -17.78
N MET A 33 13.90 22.83 -16.98
CA MET A 33 12.59 22.24 -17.26
C MET A 33 11.88 21.79 -15.98
N SER A 34 10.56 21.65 -16.05
CA SER A 34 9.74 21.08 -14.98
C SER A 34 10.04 19.60 -14.78
N ILE A 35 9.99 19.12 -13.53
CA ILE A 35 10.01 17.68 -13.23
C ILE A 35 8.90 16.92 -13.97
N MET A 36 7.77 17.57 -14.27
CA MET A 36 6.63 16.98 -14.99
C MET A 36 6.92 16.73 -16.47
N GLU A 37 7.95 17.38 -17.04
CA GLU A 37 8.37 17.23 -18.44
C GLU A 37 9.55 16.27 -18.60
N MET A 38 10.17 15.87 -17.47
CA MET A 38 11.34 15.01 -17.50
C MET A 38 10.98 13.56 -17.82
N SER A 39 11.81 12.94 -18.65
CA SER A 39 11.73 11.48 -18.78
C SER A 39 12.09 10.81 -17.44
N HIS A 40 11.30 9.82 -17.05
CA HIS A 40 11.61 8.96 -15.90
C HIS A 40 12.96 8.21 -16.03
N ARG A 41 13.56 8.20 -17.23
CA ARG A 41 14.89 7.64 -17.51
C ARG A 41 16.01 8.66 -17.44
N SER A 42 15.70 9.92 -17.14
CA SER A 42 16.73 10.94 -16.94
C SER A 42 17.40 10.75 -15.58
N LYS A 43 18.69 11.10 -15.49
CA LYS A 43 19.43 11.02 -14.22
C LYS A 43 18.85 11.93 -13.13
N ILE A 44 18.24 13.05 -13.53
CA ILE A 44 17.61 13.98 -12.58
C ILE A 44 16.39 13.34 -11.95
N TYR A 45 15.49 12.79 -12.78
CA TYR A 45 14.29 12.11 -12.29
C TYR A 45 14.63 10.86 -11.46
N ASP A 46 15.61 10.09 -11.92
CA ASP A 46 16.12 8.92 -11.20
C ASP A 46 16.65 9.31 -9.81
N GLY A 47 17.35 10.44 -9.71
CA GLY A 47 17.80 11.00 -8.43
C GLY A 47 16.65 11.30 -7.49
N VAL A 48 15.60 11.97 -7.98
CA VAL A 48 14.39 12.29 -7.18
C VAL A 48 13.67 11.02 -6.71
N ALA A 49 13.49 10.04 -7.60
CA ALA A 49 12.83 8.79 -7.24
C ALA A 49 13.65 7.96 -6.25
N THR A 50 14.98 7.96 -6.39
CA THR A 50 15.89 7.27 -5.46
C THR A 50 15.86 7.92 -4.09
N GLU A 51 15.90 9.25 -4.01
CA GLU A 51 15.79 10.00 -2.75
C GLU A 51 14.45 9.72 -2.05
N ALA A 52 13.35 9.82 -2.78
CA ALA A 52 12.03 9.50 -2.24
C ALA A 52 11.93 8.06 -1.71
N LYS A 53 12.53 7.10 -2.42
CA LYS A 53 12.61 5.70 -1.98
C LYS A 53 13.44 5.57 -0.70
N GLN A 54 14.59 6.25 -0.64
CA GLN A 54 15.46 6.24 0.52
C GLN A 54 14.79 6.84 1.75
N ASP A 55 14.05 7.93 1.58
CA ASP A 55 13.28 8.55 2.67
C ASP A 55 12.27 7.57 3.29
N PHE A 56 11.55 6.79 2.45
CA PHE A 56 10.68 5.74 2.97
C PHE A 56 11.44 4.65 3.73
N ILE A 57 12.60 4.24 3.22
CA ILE A 57 13.45 3.23 3.87
C ILE A 57 13.89 3.74 5.25
N ASP A 58 14.37 4.97 5.32
CA ASP A 58 14.92 5.55 6.55
C ASP A 58 13.84 5.83 7.59
N ILE A 59 12.72 6.42 7.20
CA ILE A 59 11.60 6.78 8.10
C ILE A 59 10.93 5.53 8.67
N LEU A 60 10.64 4.54 7.80
CA LEU A 60 9.96 3.31 8.19
C LEU A 60 10.92 2.21 8.66
N LYS A 61 12.23 2.46 8.59
CA LYS A 61 13.28 1.49 8.92
C LYS A 61 13.07 0.17 8.17
N VAL A 62 12.81 0.28 6.87
CA VAL A 62 12.58 -0.88 6.01
C VAL A 62 13.82 -1.77 5.99
N PRO A 63 13.72 -3.05 6.36
CA PRO A 63 14.88 -3.94 6.39
C PRO A 63 15.30 -4.34 4.96
N ASP A 64 16.56 -4.73 4.78
CA ASP A 64 17.14 -5.18 3.50
C ASP A 64 16.40 -6.36 2.85
N SER A 65 15.58 -7.06 3.65
CA SER A 65 14.73 -8.16 3.18
C SER A 65 13.49 -7.70 2.43
N HIS A 66 13.23 -6.39 2.35
CA HIS A 66 12.06 -5.81 1.69
C HIS A 66 12.47 -4.83 0.61
N ASP A 67 11.62 -4.70 -0.41
CA ASP A 67 11.72 -3.66 -1.44
C ASP A 67 10.60 -2.63 -1.27
N VAL A 68 10.94 -1.36 -1.54
CA VAL A 68 9.98 -0.26 -1.63
C VAL A 68 9.72 0.03 -3.10
N LEU A 69 8.45 -0.01 -3.50
CA LEU A 69 8.01 0.18 -4.89
C LEU A 69 7.03 1.34 -4.99
N PHE A 70 7.12 2.08 -6.07
CA PHE A 70 6.18 3.12 -6.47
C PHE A 70 5.37 2.66 -7.67
N LEU A 71 4.08 2.46 -7.48
CA LEU A 71 3.16 1.91 -8.47
C LEU A 71 2.03 2.89 -8.78
N GLN A 72 1.31 2.62 -9.85
CA GLN A 72 0.08 3.30 -10.25
C GLN A 72 -1.16 2.56 -9.73
N GLY A 73 -2.35 3.13 -9.93
CA GLY A 73 -3.64 2.45 -9.74
C GLY A 73 -4.28 2.60 -8.37
N GLY A 74 -3.59 3.20 -7.40
CA GLY A 74 -4.10 3.37 -6.03
C GLY A 74 -4.22 2.04 -5.27
N ALA A 75 -4.68 2.11 -4.03
CA ALA A 75 -4.95 0.94 -3.21
C ALA A 75 -5.98 -0.02 -3.85
N THR A 76 -6.94 0.53 -4.61
CA THR A 76 -7.95 -0.29 -5.30
C THR A 76 -7.32 -1.27 -6.31
N HIS A 77 -6.27 -0.87 -7.01
CA HIS A 77 -5.55 -1.77 -7.89
C HIS A 77 -4.87 -2.90 -7.10
N GLN A 78 -4.39 -2.62 -5.90
CA GLN A 78 -3.78 -3.64 -5.04
C GLN A 78 -4.79 -4.70 -4.55
N PHE A 79 -6.07 -4.35 -4.42
CA PHE A 79 -7.13 -5.33 -4.07
C PHE A 79 -7.21 -6.49 -5.08
N SER A 80 -6.91 -6.22 -6.35
CA SER A 80 -6.84 -7.25 -7.39
C SER A 80 -5.40 -7.76 -7.62
N MET A 81 -4.40 -6.87 -7.55
CA MET A 81 -3.01 -7.23 -7.85
C MET A 81 -2.44 -8.22 -6.82
N VAL A 82 -2.80 -8.08 -5.55
CA VAL A 82 -2.39 -9.02 -4.49
C VAL A 82 -2.90 -10.44 -4.75
N PRO A 83 -4.20 -10.70 -4.88
CA PRO A 83 -4.66 -12.07 -5.14
C PRO A 83 -4.20 -12.61 -6.50
N LEU A 84 -4.05 -11.80 -7.53
CA LEU A 84 -3.49 -12.24 -8.81
C LEU A 84 -2.06 -12.80 -8.68
N ASN A 85 -1.24 -12.20 -7.84
CA ASN A 85 0.15 -12.61 -7.65
C ASN A 85 0.33 -13.75 -6.66
N PHE A 86 -0.48 -13.79 -5.59
CA PHE A 86 -0.20 -14.65 -4.43
C PHE A 86 -1.28 -15.67 -4.11
N SER A 87 -2.29 -15.79 -4.96
CA SER A 87 -3.32 -16.82 -4.85
C SER A 87 -3.47 -17.58 -6.15
N GLU A 88 -3.86 -18.85 -6.04
CA GLU A 88 -4.37 -19.63 -7.17
C GLU A 88 -5.91 -19.66 -7.13
N PRO A 89 -6.61 -19.94 -8.24
CA PRO A 89 -8.08 -19.94 -8.27
C PRO A 89 -8.76 -20.84 -7.23
N ASN A 90 -8.08 -21.87 -6.79
CA ASN A 90 -8.59 -22.83 -5.79
C ASN A 90 -7.91 -22.71 -4.42
N SER A 91 -6.99 -21.76 -4.26
CA SER A 91 -6.36 -21.49 -2.96
C SER A 91 -7.24 -20.57 -2.13
N GLN A 92 -7.01 -20.55 -0.82
CA GLN A 92 -7.75 -19.74 0.13
C GLN A 92 -6.91 -18.54 0.56
N ALA A 93 -7.54 -17.37 0.62
CA ALA A 93 -6.98 -16.16 1.20
C ALA A 93 -7.90 -15.69 2.34
N ASP A 94 -7.31 -15.35 3.46
CA ASP A 94 -7.99 -14.94 4.67
C ASP A 94 -8.07 -13.42 4.77
N TYR A 95 -9.26 -12.91 5.11
CA TYR A 95 -9.51 -11.47 5.21
C TYR A 95 -10.22 -11.12 6.51
N VAL A 96 -9.81 -10.01 7.12
CA VAL A 96 -10.51 -9.37 8.23
C VAL A 96 -11.47 -8.33 7.69
N LEU A 97 -12.76 -8.46 7.98
CA LEU A 97 -13.80 -7.55 7.56
C LEU A 97 -14.09 -6.54 8.68
N SER A 98 -13.41 -5.41 8.67
CA SER A 98 -13.49 -4.38 9.70
C SER A 98 -14.12 -3.06 9.24
N GLY A 99 -14.46 -2.94 7.93
CA GLY A 99 -15.09 -1.73 7.40
C GLY A 99 -15.25 -1.75 5.89
N SER A 100 -15.38 -0.55 5.32
CA SER A 100 -15.69 -0.37 3.90
C SER A 100 -14.52 -0.73 2.98
N TRP A 101 -13.28 -0.51 3.42
CA TRP A 101 -12.11 -0.80 2.58
C TRP A 101 -11.78 -2.27 2.55
N SER A 102 -11.80 -2.93 3.70
CA SER A 102 -11.68 -4.40 3.77
C SER A 102 -12.82 -5.09 3.00
N LYS A 103 -14.05 -4.57 3.05
CA LYS A 103 -15.18 -5.11 2.26
C LYS A 103 -14.93 -5.02 0.75
N LYS A 104 -14.36 -3.91 0.27
CA LYS A 104 -13.98 -3.76 -1.14
C LYS A 104 -12.85 -4.70 -1.54
N ALA A 105 -11.82 -4.83 -0.69
CA ALA A 105 -10.72 -5.76 -0.93
C ALA A 105 -11.23 -7.21 -1.03
N ILE A 106 -12.12 -7.63 -0.14
CA ILE A 106 -12.79 -8.94 -0.19
C ILE A 106 -13.56 -9.11 -1.51
N SER A 107 -14.32 -8.09 -1.92
CA SER A 107 -15.12 -8.15 -3.17
C SER A 107 -14.25 -8.39 -4.39
N GLU A 108 -13.12 -7.70 -4.52
CA GLU A 108 -12.19 -7.86 -5.64
C GLU A 108 -11.47 -9.21 -5.59
N ALA A 109 -10.98 -9.60 -4.40
CA ALA A 109 -10.29 -10.87 -4.22
C ALA A 109 -11.19 -12.09 -4.52
N SER A 110 -12.48 -12.01 -4.15
CA SER A 110 -13.45 -13.09 -4.37
C SER A 110 -13.71 -13.39 -5.86
N MET A 111 -13.34 -12.49 -6.75
CA MET A 111 -13.40 -12.74 -8.20
C MET A 111 -12.23 -13.59 -8.70
N LEU A 112 -11.18 -13.76 -7.89
CA LEU A 112 -9.89 -14.31 -8.31
C LEU A 112 -9.48 -15.57 -7.52
N THR A 113 -9.94 -15.69 -6.27
CA THR A 113 -9.58 -16.79 -5.37
C THR A 113 -10.72 -17.07 -4.37
N GLN A 114 -10.60 -18.13 -3.58
CA GLN A 114 -11.52 -18.36 -2.46
C GLN A 114 -11.16 -17.43 -1.30
N VAL A 115 -12.14 -16.69 -0.81
CA VAL A 115 -11.95 -15.76 0.31
C VAL A 115 -12.68 -16.29 1.55
N GLN A 116 -11.92 -16.39 2.66
CA GLN A 116 -12.45 -16.65 3.99
C GLN A 116 -12.45 -15.36 4.81
N THR A 117 -13.62 -14.95 5.29
CA THR A 117 -13.69 -13.89 6.30
C THR A 117 -13.40 -14.49 7.66
N ILE A 118 -12.19 -14.26 8.20
CA ILE A 118 -11.71 -14.88 9.44
C ILE A 118 -12.16 -14.15 10.71
N ALA A 119 -12.54 -12.89 10.59
CA ALA A 119 -13.15 -12.09 11.65
C ALA A 119 -13.94 -10.95 11.01
N SER A 120 -15.00 -10.49 11.68
CA SER A 120 -15.86 -9.42 11.19
C SER A 120 -16.42 -8.58 12.32
N SER A 121 -16.59 -7.29 12.11
CA SER A 121 -17.35 -6.37 12.96
C SER A 121 -18.62 -5.83 12.27
N GLU A 122 -19.08 -6.50 11.21
CA GLU A 122 -20.29 -6.12 10.47
C GLU A 122 -21.56 -6.24 11.33
N ASP A 123 -21.57 -7.12 12.33
CA ASP A 123 -22.66 -7.31 13.30
C ASP A 123 -23.05 -6.02 14.04
N LYS A 124 -22.07 -5.12 14.25
CA LYS A 124 -22.29 -3.79 14.85
C LYS A 124 -21.95 -2.65 13.90
N SER A 125 -22.20 -2.85 12.60
CA SER A 125 -21.98 -1.82 11.57
C SER A 125 -20.55 -1.22 11.60
N PHE A 126 -19.56 -2.07 11.91
CA PHE A 126 -18.14 -1.71 11.96
C PHE A 126 -17.81 -0.62 12.99
N THR A 127 -18.40 -0.67 14.17
CA THR A 127 -18.12 0.28 15.26
C THR A 127 -17.00 -0.19 16.21
N TYR A 128 -16.36 -1.32 15.93
CA TYR A 128 -15.23 -1.86 16.70
C TYR A 128 -14.26 -2.61 15.79
N ALA A 129 -13.02 -2.79 16.26
CA ALA A 129 -12.03 -3.65 15.63
C ALA A 129 -12.18 -5.09 16.17
N PRO A 130 -12.29 -6.12 15.30
CA PRO A 130 -12.24 -7.50 15.76
C PRO A 130 -10.89 -7.78 16.42
N HIS A 131 -10.90 -8.26 17.68
CA HIS A 131 -9.67 -8.60 18.40
C HIS A 131 -8.96 -9.77 17.72
N GLU A 132 -7.62 -9.74 17.65
CA GLU A 132 -6.82 -10.74 16.94
C GLU A 132 -7.02 -12.18 17.45
N ASP A 133 -7.27 -12.36 18.75
CA ASP A 133 -7.56 -13.68 19.35
C ASP A 133 -8.84 -14.33 18.79
N LEU A 134 -9.69 -13.57 18.12
CA LEU A 134 -10.93 -14.04 17.51
C LEU A 134 -10.78 -14.37 16.03
N TRP A 135 -9.58 -14.18 15.46
CA TRP A 135 -9.34 -14.46 14.04
C TRP A 135 -9.19 -15.97 13.83
N ASN A 136 -10.11 -16.53 13.07
CA ASN A 136 -10.11 -17.95 12.74
C ASN A 136 -9.25 -18.20 11.47
N ILE A 137 -7.93 -18.11 11.62
CA ILE A 137 -6.98 -18.20 10.52
C ILE A 137 -6.95 -19.63 9.97
N SER A 138 -7.02 -19.73 8.64
CA SER A 138 -6.97 -21.01 7.93
C SER A 138 -5.55 -21.58 7.94
N SER A 139 -5.43 -22.88 8.11
CA SER A 139 -4.12 -23.55 8.18
C SER A 139 -3.33 -23.49 6.87
N ASP A 140 -4.00 -23.29 5.76
CA ASP A 140 -3.47 -23.26 4.39
C ASP A 140 -3.71 -21.94 3.65
N ALA A 141 -3.98 -20.86 4.41
CA ALA A 141 -4.16 -19.53 3.84
C ALA A 141 -2.93 -19.09 3.04
N SER A 142 -3.15 -18.67 1.79
CA SER A 142 -2.11 -18.05 0.95
C SER A 142 -1.53 -16.81 1.61
N TYR A 143 -2.40 -16.04 2.28
CA TYR A 143 -2.08 -14.87 3.09
C TYR A 143 -3.26 -14.46 3.98
N VAL A 144 -2.98 -13.61 4.96
CA VAL A 144 -3.98 -12.87 5.74
C VAL A 144 -3.95 -11.40 5.35
N HIS A 145 -5.09 -10.85 4.99
CA HIS A 145 -5.24 -9.43 4.64
C HIS A 145 -6.10 -8.68 5.65
N TYR A 146 -5.67 -7.46 6.03
CA TYR A 146 -6.46 -6.58 6.88
C TYR A 146 -6.22 -5.09 6.56
N CYS A 147 -7.13 -4.25 7.03
CA CYS A 147 -6.98 -2.79 7.02
C CYS A 147 -6.69 -2.33 8.46
N PRO A 148 -5.46 -1.91 8.80
CA PRO A 148 -5.14 -1.37 10.12
C PRO A 148 -5.99 -0.17 10.51
N ASN A 149 -6.43 0.63 9.55
CA ASN A 149 -7.31 1.77 9.79
C ASN A 149 -8.39 1.89 8.71
N GLU A 150 -9.62 1.65 9.10
CA GLU A 150 -10.82 1.86 8.27
C GLU A 150 -11.24 3.32 8.31
N THR A 151 -10.82 4.08 7.32
CA THR A 151 -10.96 5.55 7.27
C THR A 151 -12.39 6.05 7.41
N ILE A 152 -13.37 5.33 6.84
CA ILE A 152 -14.78 5.74 6.82
C ILE A 152 -15.42 5.52 8.18
N GLN A 153 -15.18 4.37 8.79
CA GLN A 153 -15.75 3.99 10.08
C GLN A 153 -14.97 4.53 11.27
N GLY A 154 -13.72 4.94 11.06
CA GLY A 154 -12.84 5.41 12.12
C GLY A 154 -12.41 4.31 13.09
N VAL A 155 -12.27 3.07 12.58
CA VAL A 155 -11.85 1.91 13.36
C VAL A 155 -10.39 1.60 13.06
N ALA A 156 -9.59 1.38 14.13
CA ALA A 156 -8.17 1.11 14.01
C ALA A 156 -7.74 -0.16 14.76
N ILE A 157 -6.78 -0.87 14.17
CA ILE A 157 -6.05 -2.01 14.75
C ILE A 157 -4.58 -1.56 14.84
N HIS A 158 -4.15 -1.13 16.03
CA HIS A 158 -2.85 -0.46 16.21
C HIS A 158 -1.64 -1.40 16.14
N ASN A 159 -1.81 -2.65 16.58
CA ASN A 159 -0.71 -3.61 16.57
C ASN A 159 -0.79 -4.52 15.35
N ALA A 160 0.37 -4.83 14.76
CA ALA A 160 0.43 -5.88 13.76
C ALA A 160 0.06 -7.21 14.39
N PRO A 161 -0.98 -7.90 13.89
CA PRO A 161 -1.41 -9.18 14.45
C PRO A 161 -0.34 -10.25 14.27
N VAL A 162 -0.28 -11.20 15.21
CA VAL A 162 0.61 -12.35 15.11
C VAL A 162 -0.12 -13.48 14.38
N VAL A 163 0.29 -13.78 13.17
CA VAL A 163 -0.33 -14.78 12.31
C VAL A 163 0.71 -15.75 11.75
N ASN A 164 0.29 -16.99 11.46
CA ASN A 164 1.17 -18.02 10.89
C ASN A 164 1.12 -18.10 9.36
N ALA A 165 0.62 -17.04 8.71
CA ALA A 165 0.56 -16.90 7.25
C ALA A 165 1.16 -15.54 6.85
N PRO A 166 1.51 -15.32 5.57
CA PRO A 166 1.97 -14.02 5.09
C PRO A 166 0.95 -12.92 5.42
N LEU A 167 1.39 -11.86 6.11
CA LEU A 167 0.53 -10.75 6.52
C LEU A 167 0.57 -9.62 5.51
N ILE A 168 -0.60 -9.20 5.03
CA ILE A 168 -0.78 -8.11 4.06
C ILE A 168 -1.64 -7.01 4.69
N ALA A 169 -1.22 -5.75 4.54
CA ALA A 169 -1.92 -4.62 5.12
C ALA A 169 -2.20 -3.49 4.11
N ASP A 170 -3.46 -3.03 4.07
CA ASP A 170 -3.81 -1.72 3.49
C ASP A 170 -3.55 -0.61 4.51
N MET A 171 -2.41 0.04 4.39
CA MET A 171 -2.01 1.12 5.30
C MET A 171 -2.28 2.52 4.73
N SER A 172 -3.11 2.67 3.71
CA SER A 172 -3.35 3.96 3.02
C SER A 172 -3.63 5.13 3.95
N SER A 173 -4.30 4.91 5.08
CA SER A 173 -4.67 5.98 6.01
C SER A 173 -3.86 6.02 7.31
N VAL A 174 -2.89 5.11 7.49
CA VAL A 174 -2.11 5.03 8.74
C VAL A 174 -0.60 5.01 8.51
N ILE A 175 -0.14 4.69 7.30
CA ILE A 175 1.30 4.72 6.99
C ILE A 175 1.91 6.08 7.34
N LEU A 176 3.10 6.12 7.92
CA LEU A 176 3.82 7.32 8.35
C LEU A 176 3.17 8.08 9.52
N SER A 177 2.07 7.60 10.12
CA SER A 177 1.44 8.27 11.27
C SER A 177 2.03 7.81 12.61
N GLU A 178 2.56 6.61 12.66
CA GLU A 178 3.20 6.00 13.83
C GLU A 178 4.31 5.03 13.40
N PRO A 179 5.29 4.73 14.26
CA PRO A 179 6.30 3.72 13.98
C PRO A 179 5.66 2.33 13.78
N ILE A 180 6.12 1.62 12.76
CA ILE A 180 5.70 0.24 12.49
C ILE A 180 6.93 -0.67 12.39
N ASP A 181 6.76 -1.94 12.73
CA ASP A 181 7.76 -2.97 12.46
C ASP A 181 7.45 -3.62 11.11
N VAL A 182 8.11 -3.12 10.07
CA VAL A 182 7.93 -3.59 8.68
C VAL A 182 8.22 -5.09 8.54
N SER A 183 9.13 -5.64 9.34
CA SER A 183 9.53 -7.05 9.25
C SER A 183 8.40 -8.04 9.53
N LYS A 184 7.31 -7.59 10.16
CA LYS A 184 6.12 -8.42 10.43
C LYS A 184 5.20 -8.60 9.22
N PHE A 185 5.43 -7.84 8.14
CA PHE A 185 4.54 -7.83 6.99
C PHE A 185 5.23 -8.47 5.79
N SER A 186 4.49 -9.30 5.08
CA SER A 186 4.92 -9.79 3.78
C SER A 186 4.68 -8.77 2.68
N LEU A 187 3.61 -7.96 2.82
CA LEU A 187 3.33 -6.85 1.94
C LEU A 187 2.53 -5.76 2.66
N ILE A 188 2.96 -4.52 2.51
CA ILE A 188 2.21 -3.32 2.87
C ILE A 188 1.93 -2.56 1.59
N TYR A 189 0.72 -2.04 1.42
CA TYR A 189 0.45 -1.07 0.36
C TYR A 189 -0.30 0.15 0.90
N ALA A 190 -0.11 1.28 0.23
CA ALA A 190 -0.75 2.54 0.61
C ALA A 190 -0.97 3.44 -0.60
N GLY A 191 -2.22 3.86 -0.82
CA GLY A 191 -2.52 4.94 -1.75
C GLY A 191 -2.08 6.28 -1.14
N ALA A 192 -1.30 7.07 -1.89
CA ALA A 192 -0.63 8.25 -1.36
C ALA A 192 -1.58 9.37 -0.90
N GLN A 193 -2.78 9.49 -1.47
CA GLN A 193 -3.69 10.62 -1.31
C GLN A 193 -4.21 10.86 0.11
N LYS A 194 -3.96 9.94 1.05
CA LYS A 194 -4.40 10.09 2.44
C LYS A 194 -3.29 10.66 3.31
N ASN A 195 -2.22 9.90 3.54
CA ASN A 195 -1.20 10.28 4.52
C ASN A 195 0.21 10.46 3.95
N ILE A 196 0.42 10.23 2.66
CA ILE A 196 1.73 10.39 2.02
C ILE A 196 1.82 11.73 1.27
N GLY A 197 0.86 12.01 0.37
CA GLY A 197 0.94 13.16 -0.51
C GLY A 197 -0.22 13.25 -1.49
N PRO A 198 -0.02 13.71 -2.74
CA PRO A 198 -1.09 13.84 -3.73
C PRO A 198 -1.56 12.46 -4.24
N ALA A 199 -2.76 12.44 -4.82
CA ALA A 199 -3.28 11.26 -5.51
C ALA A 199 -2.43 10.93 -6.75
N GLY A 200 -2.37 9.62 -7.10
CA GLY A 200 -1.70 9.13 -8.31
C GLY A 200 -0.60 8.12 -8.04
N LEU A 201 -0.05 8.10 -6.83
CA LEU A 201 0.98 7.16 -6.41
C LEU A 201 0.40 6.10 -5.47
N THR A 202 0.88 4.89 -5.60
CA THR A 202 0.71 3.79 -4.64
C THR A 202 2.07 3.34 -4.18
N MET A 203 2.35 3.44 -2.90
CA MET A 203 3.54 2.88 -2.29
C MET A 203 3.27 1.42 -1.92
N VAL A 204 4.23 0.54 -2.21
CA VAL A 204 4.22 -0.87 -1.79
C VAL A 204 5.55 -1.20 -1.14
N ILE A 205 5.49 -1.84 0.03
CA ILE A 205 6.66 -2.47 0.66
C ILE A 205 6.40 -3.97 0.65
N ILE A 206 7.32 -4.73 0.08
CA ILE A 206 7.13 -6.18 -0.09
C ILE A 206 8.39 -6.94 0.30
N SER A 207 8.23 -8.03 1.07
CA SER A 207 9.36 -8.90 1.37
C SER A 207 9.82 -9.66 0.12
N LYS A 208 11.12 -9.80 -0.05
CA LYS A 208 11.73 -10.49 -1.19
C LYS A 208 11.29 -11.95 -1.26
N ASP A 209 11.25 -12.62 -0.11
CA ASP A 209 10.79 -14.02 -0.02
C ASP A 209 9.32 -14.18 -0.42
N PHE A 210 8.47 -13.20 -0.09
CA PHE A 210 7.08 -13.24 -0.51
C PHE A 210 6.93 -12.91 -2.00
N MET A 211 7.71 -11.96 -2.50
CA MET A 211 7.74 -11.59 -3.91
C MET A 211 8.18 -12.76 -4.79
N ASP A 212 9.09 -13.61 -4.33
CA ASP A 212 9.54 -14.80 -5.08
C ASP A 212 8.41 -15.82 -5.32
N ARG A 213 7.32 -15.76 -4.53
CA ARG A 213 6.13 -16.60 -4.65
C ARG A 213 5.12 -16.09 -5.68
N GLU A 214 5.39 -14.96 -6.34
CA GLU A 214 4.45 -14.36 -7.30
C GLU A 214 4.11 -15.30 -8.47
N ASN A 215 2.90 -15.17 -8.99
CA ASN A 215 2.45 -15.86 -10.19
C ASN A 215 3.20 -15.32 -11.43
N LYS A 216 4.11 -16.13 -11.96
CA LYS A 216 4.97 -15.78 -13.11
C LYS A 216 4.23 -15.73 -14.46
N ASN A 217 2.98 -16.20 -14.51
CA ASN A 217 2.16 -16.21 -15.72
C ASN A 217 1.35 -14.92 -15.93
N LEU A 218 1.52 -13.91 -15.07
CA LEU A 218 0.87 -12.62 -15.23
C LEU A 218 1.60 -11.72 -16.22
N PRO A 219 0.89 -10.77 -16.86
CA PRO A 219 1.51 -9.68 -17.60
C PRO A 219 2.54 -8.93 -16.71
N ASN A 220 3.66 -8.53 -17.32
CA ASN A 220 4.76 -7.90 -16.58
C ASN A 220 4.33 -6.72 -15.71
N ILE A 221 3.40 -5.90 -16.18
CA ILE A 221 2.90 -4.72 -15.46
C ILE A 221 2.14 -5.05 -14.16
N LEU A 222 1.69 -6.29 -14.00
CA LEU A 222 0.98 -6.78 -12.81
C LEU A 222 1.90 -7.54 -11.84
N ARG A 223 3.19 -7.70 -12.15
CA ARG A 223 4.14 -8.47 -11.37
C ARG A 223 5.03 -7.58 -10.53
N TYR A 224 5.05 -7.80 -9.22
CA TYR A 224 5.87 -7.02 -8.29
C TYR A 224 7.37 -7.14 -8.60
N SER A 225 7.86 -8.34 -8.94
CA SER A 225 9.28 -8.54 -9.28
C SER A 225 9.74 -7.74 -10.50
N LYS A 226 8.83 -7.46 -11.44
CA LYS A 226 9.16 -6.65 -12.62
C LYS A 226 9.29 -5.18 -12.28
N HIS A 227 8.46 -4.69 -11.37
CA HIS A 227 8.59 -3.34 -10.82
C HIS A 227 9.86 -3.21 -9.98
N ALA A 228 10.15 -4.19 -9.12
CA ALA A 228 11.37 -4.20 -8.32
C ALA A 228 12.64 -4.22 -9.19
N GLY A 229 12.67 -5.10 -10.21
CA GLY A 229 13.81 -5.23 -11.12
C GLY A 229 14.06 -4.03 -12.06
N SER A 230 13.17 -3.04 -12.04
CA SER A 230 13.29 -1.79 -12.80
C SER A 230 13.18 -0.55 -11.90
N ASP A 231 13.41 -0.69 -10.60
CA ASP A 231 13.30 0.39 -9.61
C ASP A 231 12.02 1.23 -9.77
N SER A 232 10.89 0.54 -10.00
CA SER A 232 9.58 1.13 -10.29
C SER A 232 9.48 1.89 -11.62
N MET A 233 10.50 1.85 -12.47
CA MET A 233 10.56 2.54 -13.77
C MET A 233 10.23 1.60 -14.94
N LEU A 234 9.33 0.63 -14.72
CA LEU A 234 8.97 -0.40 -15.70
C LEU A 234 8.35 0.18 -16.99
N ASN A 235 7.74 1.35 -16.91
CA ASN A 235 6.96 1.93 -17.99
C ASN A 235 7.76 2.96 -18.80
#